data_74b2480e4d4e289e04f5bc164a8494e3
#
_entry.id   74b2480e4d4e289e04f5bc164a8494e3
#
_cell.length_a   1.000
_cell.length_b   1.000
_cell.length_c   1.000
_cell.angle_alpha   90.00
_cell.angle_beta   90.00
_cell.angle_gamma   90.00
#
_symmetry.space_group_name_H-M   'P 1'
#
loop_
_entity.id
_entity.type
_entity.pdbx_description
1 polymer ?
#
loop_
_entity_poly.entity_id
_entity_poly.type
_entity_poly.pdbx_seq_one_letter_code
_entity_poly.pdbx_strand_id
1 'polypeptide(L)'
;MSDPIAKRLGGVIVVVEKASEGDELQQLCNCGLEPGEPPVARLLSAVNDYNLKKGRCLTGEARTYVECPRHACREAANCPLLHTMAGLGETPILILLHARLAEHLPDMTSFAAWCQADGTEHRRTLLLIDEAPELVRQDVVSAQSLNEAEGELLDMREDRYAKQRTLESFVHTLRIPFDRLQRCEYGKTRRSAVLTASELEQAGFKHDDLAELLTRLEEYQAQRSSKAGKLATALLADNGKFSCFGKNFELASPSLHTIRADTPLRTFIFSGTAQLIPQLTDNPNVTLLDTNFQESYARLTIHVQRDSVLKTSRTGLQTTGALEALVLWLQVLLPELAQTHGRVLLVSYKRMARRVWELLGEECQQLVFTAVIPDSGETCLPYFGGVAGSNAYRDATAVVCLGLPRLEPGDYLRRALAIDPDGSHAEELSHATEALERQPCALKMQDIHLAHELVQMVFRSRLRCHGDKAPIELWLTQPPDAVLALLHDYFGDCRFEKHNALPAECHSKLHTSKQRNGIQTNAARLYEALLAIPEGSETTPAQLREQTGLTQDQYKEAMRAASVRELFRTGFTTFGSGKNQKIRRVSRKNAA
;
A
#
# COMPACT_ATOMS: atom_id res chain seq x y z
N MET A 1 33.76 -17.19 23.16
CA MET A 1 34.42 -17.01 21.85
C MET A 1 34.50 -15.53 21.54
N SER A 2 35.66 -14.94 21.64
CA SER A 2 35.90 -13.58 21.17
C SER A 2 36.07 -13.69 19.67
N ASP A 3 34.97 -13.52 18.92
CA ASP A 3 35.00 -13.54 17.46
C ASP A 3 35.90 -12.41 16.96
N PRO A 4 37.00 -12.73 16.25
CA PRO A 4 37.92 -11.72 15.73
C PRO A 4 37.22 -10.80 14.72
N ILE A 5 36.13 -11.23 14.11
CA ILE A 5 35.35 -10.43 13.14
C ILE A 5 34.55 -9.34 13.85
N ALA A 6 33.86 -9.67 14.97
CA ALA A 6 33.12 -8.70 15.76
C ALA A 6 34.04 -7.61 16.35
N LYS A 7 35.27 -7.96 16.76
CA LYS A 7 36.29 -7.01 17.21
C LYS A 7 36.80 -6.10 16.10
N ARG A 8 36.85 -6.56 14.85
CA ARG A 8 37.29 -5.76 13.70
C ARG A 8 36.19 -4.85 13.15
N LEU A 9 34.94 -5.24 13.25
CA LEU A 9 33.80 -4.50 12.70
C LEU A 9 33.23 -3.44 13.66
N GLY A 10 33.68 -3.40 14.92
CA GLY A 10 33.23 -2.41 15.90
C GLY A 10 31.78 -2.56 16.36
N GLY A 11 30.96 -3.29 15.63
CA GLY A 11 29.54 -3.52 15.87
C GLY A 11 28.65 -3.21 14.67
N VAL A 12 27.39 -3.65 14.74
CA VAL A 12 26.42 -3.63 13.64
C VAL A 12 25.05 -3.18 14.12
N ILE A 13 24.36 -2.39 13.31
CA ILE A 13 22.92 -2.15 13.41
C ILE A 13 22.26 -2.99 12.33
N VAL A 14 21.30 -3.84 12.72
CA VAL A 14 20.48 -4.62 11.80
C VAL A 14 19.05 -4.12 11.87
N VAL A 15 18.44 -3.88 10.71
CA VAL A 15 17.07 -3.40 10.62
C VAL A 15 16.23 -4.45 9.93
N VAL A 16 15.11 -4.82 10.57
CA VAL A 16 14.15 -5.82 10.07
C VAL A 16 12.75 -5.22 9.99
N GLU A 17 11.90 -5.82 9.18
CA GLU A 17 10.53 -5.32 8.98
C GLU A 17 9.65 -5.59 10.21
N LYS A 18 9.72 -6.80 10.77
CA LYS A 18 8.82 -7.26 11.84
C LYS A 18 9.51 -7.54 13.16
N ALA A 19 8.79 -7.27 14.25
CA ALA A 19 9.29 -7.55 15.58
C ALA A 19 9.56 -9.06 15.83
N SER A 20 8.80 -9.96 15.19
CA SER A 20 9.05 -11.41 15.27
C SER A 20 10.39 -11.81 14.65
N GLU A 21 10.74 -11.21 13.52
CA GLU A 21 12.03 -11.41 12.86
C GLU A 21 13.17 -10.89 13.73
N GLY A 22 12.97 -9.72 14.34
CA GLY A 22 13.92 -9.17 15.30
C GLY A 22 14.13 -10.05 16.54
N ASP A 23 13.06 -10.67 17.05
CA ASP A 23 13.16 -11.63 18.15
C ASP A 23 13.93 -12.89 17.77
N GLU A 24 13.64 -13.46 16.60
CA GLU A 24 14.35 -14.65 16.09
C GLU A 24 15.83 -14.33 15.89
N LEU A 25 16.15 -13.20 15.30
CA LEU A 25 17.52 -12.76 15.09
C LEU A 25 18.26 -12.53 16.41
N GLN A 26 17.61 -11.87 17.38
CA GLN A 26 18.18 -11.69 18.72
C GLN A 26 18.47 -13.03 19.40
N GLN A 27 17.55 -13.99 19.31
CA GLN A 27 17.73 -15.32 19.86
C GLN A 27 18.90 -16.05 19.19
N LEU A 28 18.97 -15.98 17.84
CA LEU A 28 20.06 -16.61 17.08
C LEU A 28 21.43 -16.00 17.44
N CYS A 29 21.53 -14.67 17.55
CA CYS A 29 22.77 -14.01 17.92
C CYS A 29 23.22 -14.30 19.34
N ASN A 30 22.28 -14.52 20.25
CA ASN A 30 22.57 -14.79 21.68
C ASN A 30 22.59 -16.30 22.00
N CYS A 31 22.36 -17.19 21.02
CA CYS A 31 22.42 -18.62 21.25
C CYS A 31 23.86 -19.05 21.57
N GLY A 32 24.01 -19.87 22.62
CA GLY A 32 25.31 -20.36 23.07
C GLY A 32 26.05 -19.46 24.06
N LEU A 33 25.44 -18.37 24.53
CA LEU A 33 25.96 -17.61 25.66
C LEU A 33 25.75 -18.39 26.98
N GLU A 34 26.75 -18.36 27.85
CA GLU A 34 26.63 -18.94 29.17
C GLU A 34 25.72 -18.08 30.07
N PRO A 35 25.07 -18.68 31.09
CA PRO A 35 24.26 -17.92 32.04
C PRO A 35 25.08 -16.83 32.74
N GLY A 36 24.67 -15.56 32.58
CA GLY A 36 25.34 -14.39 33.14
C GLY A 36 26.30 -13.67 32.19
N GLU A 37 26.53 -14.20 30.98
CA GLU A 37 27.24 -13.45 29.95
C GLU A 37 26.36 -12.31 29.38
N PRO A 38 26.94 -11.13 29.09
CA PRO A 38 26.19 -10.02 28.52
C PRO A 38 25.69 -10.39 27.11
N PRO A 39 24.47 -9.96 26.73
CA PRO A 39 23.92 -10.26 25.41
C PRO A 39 24.76 -9.62 24.32
N VAL A 40 24.97 -10.34 23.22
CA VAL A 40 25.67 -9.84 22.03
C VAL A 40 24.74 -9.01 21.16
N ALA A 41 23.47 -9.34 21.15
CA ALA A 41 22.45 -8.64 20.35
C ALA A 41 21.24 -8.24 21.20
N ARG A 42 20.70 -7.07 20.91
CA ARG A 42 19.49 -6.56 21.55
C ARG A 42 18.54 -5.95 20.54
N LEU A 43 17.27 -6.37 20.59
CA LEU A 43 16.17 -5.73 19.86
C LEU A 43 15.68 -4.49 20.62
N LEU A 44 15.65 -3.36 19.94
CA LEU A 44 15.06 -2.14 20.49
C LEU A 44 13.53 -2.27 20.49
N SER A 45 13.01 -2.67 21.65
CA SER A 45 11.58 -2.89 21.86
C SER A 45 10.82 -1.57 22.01
N ALA A 46 9.56 -1.57 21.56
CA ALA A 46 8.61 -0.48 21.78
C ALA A 46 7.37 -1.01 22.48
N VAL A 47 6.62 -0.10 23.13
CA VAL A 47 5.29 -0.45 23.65
C VAL A 47 4.35 -0.59 22.47
N ASN A 48 4.00 -1.82 22.13
CA ASN A 48 3.01 -2.15 21.09
C ASN A 48 2.31 -3.46 21.48
N ASP A 49 1.22 -3.77 20.81
CA ASP A 49 0.42 -4.95 21.10
C ASP A 49 1.21 -6.27 20.96
N TYR A 50 2.15 -6.33 20.02
CA TYR A 50 3.00 -7.50 19.85
C TYR A 50 3.82 -7.78 21.11
N ASN A 51 4.53 -6.77 21.62
CA ASN A 51 5.36 -6.92 22.80
C ASN A 51 4.54 -7.21 24.07
N LEU A 52 3.38 -6.58 24.20
CA LEU A 52 2.47 -6.82 25.33
C LEU A 52 1.86 -8.23 25.28
N LYS A 53 1.40 -8.69 24.12
CA LYS A 53 0.89 -10.06 23.92
C LYS A 53 1.95 -11.15 24.17
N LYS A 54 3.23 -10.82 23.96
CA LYS A 54 4.36 -11.71 24.29
C LYS A 54 4.73 -11.71 25.78
N GLY A 55 3.93 -11.06 26.62
CA GLY A 55 4.16 -11.04 28.08
C GLY A 55 5.37 -10.20 28.51
N ARG A 56 5.81 -9.26 27.69
CA ARG A 56 6.95 -8.36 27.99
C ARG A 56 6.58 -7.22 28.95
N CYS A 57 5.31 -7.07 29.30
CA CYS A 57 4.85 -6.14 30.32
C CYS A 57 5.27 -6.67 31.71
N LEU A 58 6.00 -5.87 32.49
CA LEU A 58 6.48 -6.28 33.82
C LEU A 58 5.35 -6.51 34.82
N THR A 59 4.24 -5.77 34.68
CA THR A 59 3.06 -5.98 35.56
C THR A 59 2.16 -7.10 35.07
N GLY A 60 2.27 -7.50 33.81
CA GLY A 60 1.38 -8.49 33.19
C GLY A 60 -0.08 -8.00 33.00
N GLU A 61 -0.39 -6.76 33.38
CA GLU A 61 -1.76 -6.21 33.40
C GLU A 61 -2.23 -5.76 32.01
N ALA A 62 -1.33 -5.18 31.21
CA ALA A 62 -1.65 -4.69 29.89
C ALA A 62 -1.36 -5.74 28.80
N ARG A 63 -2.35 -6.03 27.94
CA ARG A 63 -2.21 -6.91 26.75
C ARG A 63 -2.27 -6.15 25.45
N THR A 64 -2.76 -4.90 25.48
CA THR A 64 -2.84 -4.02 24.34
C THR A 64 -2.21 -2.66 24.64
N TYR A 65 -1.82 -1.95 23.57
CA TYR A 65 -1.25 -0.60 23.71
C TYR A 65 -2.21 0.39 24.40
N VAL A 66 -3.52 0.20 24.20
CA VAL A 66 -4.56 1.05 24.81
C VAL A 66 -4.66 0.80 26.31
N GLU A 67 -4.51 -0.45 26.76
CA GLU A 67 -4.56 -0.83 28.18
C GLU A 67 -3.31 -0.41 28.96
N CYS A 68 -2.18 -0.19 28.27
CA CYS A 68 -0.93 0.14 28.91
C CYS A 68 -0.96 1.55 29.52
N PRO A 69 -0.85 1.71 30.85
CA PRO A 69 -0.88 3.00 31.51
C PRO A 69 0.39 3.83 31.24
N ARG A 70 1.36 3.30 30.50
CA ARG A 70 2.63 3.96 30.12
C ARG A 70 3.35 4.54 31.33
N HIS A 71 3.62 5.87 31.29
CA HIS A 71 4.35 6.55 32.37
C HIS A 71 3.61 6.58 33.72
N ALA A 72 2.31 6.29 33.75
CA ALA A 72 1.55 6.13 34.99
C ALA A 72 1.64 4.71 35.58
N CYS A 73 2.31 3.76 34.89
CA CYS A 73 2.54 2.42 35.41
C CYS A 73 3.49 2.46 36.62
N ARG A 74 3.20 1.67 37.65
CA ARG A 74 4.07 1.54 38.84
C ARG A 74 5.48 1.06 38.51
N GLU A 75 5.63 0.28 37.44
CA GLU A 75 6.90 -0.23 36.92
C GLU A 75 7.48 0.60 35.80
N ALA A 76 6.98 1.81 35.56
CA ALA A 76 7.42 2.66 34.44
C ALA A 76 8.92 2.89 34.44
N ALA A 77 9.50 3.11 35.62
CA ALA A 77 10.94 3.33 35.79
C ALA A 77 11.81 2.13 35.39
N ASN A 78 11.29 0.92 35.48
CA ASN A 78 11.99 -0.32 35.17
C ASN A 78 11.50 -1.01 33.91
N CYS A 79 10.47 -0.45 33.24
CA CYS A 79 9.83 -1.08 32.10
C CYS A 79 10.72 -1.01 30.85
N PRO A 80 11.22 -2.14 30.32
CA PRO A 80 12.07 -2.13 29.13
C PRO A 80 11.34 -1.67 27.88
N LEU A 81 10.00 -1.74 27.85
CA LEU A 81 9.18 -1.27 26.74
C LEU A 81 9.01 0.25 26.75
N LEU A 82 9.11 0.90 27.92
CA LEU A 82 9.04 2.36 28.03
C LEU A 82 10.42 3.00 27.89
N HIS A 83 11.46 2.31 28.37
CA HIS A 83 12.84 2.75 28.23
C HIS A 83 13.45 2.20 26.94
N THR A 84 12.88 2.62 25.81
CA THR A 84 13.31 2.14 24.48
C THR A 84 14.78 2.38 24.18
N MET A 85 15.42 3.30 24.89
CA MET A 85 16.84 3.62 24.76
C MET A 85 17.71 2.90 25.80
N ALA A 86 17.09 2.23 26.78
CA ALA A 86 17.85 1.50 27.79
C ALA A 86 18.61 0.31 27.18
N GLY A 87 19.90 0.24 27.46
CA GLY A 87 20.78 -0.83 26.98
C GLY A 87 21.25 -0.73 25.53
N LEU A 88 20.92 0.35 24.79
CA LEU A 88 21.45 0.58 23.44
C LEU A 88 22.98 0.65 23.42
N GLY A 89 23.56 1.22 24.47
CA GLY A 89 24.99 1.37 24.63
C GLY A 89 25.71 0.13 25.14
N GLU A 90 25.05 -1.02 25.34
CA GLU A 90 25.65 -2.18 26.01
C GLU A 90 25.94 -3.34 25.07
N THR A 91 25.48 -3.35 23.85
CA THR A 91 25.62 -4.48 22.93
C THR A 91 26.26 -4.09 21.60
N PRO A 92 27.13 -4.93 21.03
CA PRO A 92 27.71 -4.68 19.70
C PRO A 92 26.68 -4.76 18.57
N ILE A 93 25.65 -5.60 18.69
CA ILE A 93 24.61 -5.77 17.69
C ILE A 93 23.32 -5.14 18.20
N LEU A 94 22.85 -4.11 17.49
CA LEU A 94 21.57 -3.47 17.74
C LEU A 94 20.58 -3.86 16.64
N ILE A 95 19.43 -4.37 17.01
CA ILE A 95 18.37 -4.73 16.09
C ILE A 95 17.27 -3.66 16.19
N LEU A 96 16.90 -3.07 15.05
CA LEU A 96 15.85 -2.06 14.94
C LEU A 96 14.73 -2.57 14.02
N LEU A 97 13.54 -1.98 14.16
CA LEU A 97 12.47 -2.13 13.19
C LEU A 97 12.52 -0.99 12.16
N HIS A 98 12.02 -1.21 10.95
CA HIS A 98 11.91 -0.19 9.90
C HIS A 98 11.23 1.09 10.41
N ALA A 99 10.17 0.98 11.20
CA ALA A 99 9.50 2.13 11.79
C ALA A 99 10.43 2.96 12.69
N ARG A 100 11.34 2.32 13.43
CA ARG A 100 12.35 3.01 14.24
C ARG A 100 13.45 3.62 13.41
N LEU A 101 13.88 2.93 12.37
CA LEU A 101 14.83 3.49 11.42
C LEU A 101 14.27 4.80 10.82
N ALA A 102 13.03 4.80 10.35
CA ALA A 102 12.39 5.97 9.76
C ALA A 102 12.32 7.17 10.74
N GLU A 103 12.10 6.93 12.04
CA GLU A 103 12.11 7.98 13.07
C GLU A 103 13.50 8.60 13.29
N HIS A 104 14.57 7.82 13.09
CA HIS A 104 15.94 8.21 13.45
C HIS A 104 16.88 8.40 12.26
N LEU A 105 16.44 8.17 11.02
CA LEU A 105 17.27 8.36 9.83
C LEU A 105 18.01 9.72 9.78
N PRO A 106 17.40 10.82 10.23
CA PRO A 106 18.08 12.11 10.27
C PRO A 106 19.26 12.18 11.26
N ASP A 107 19.23 11.36 12.31
CA ASP A 107 20.28 11.32 13.31
C ASP A 107 20.46 9.90 13.89
N MET A 108 21.34 9.13 13.27
CA MET A 108 21.73 7.78 13.74
C MET A 108 22.89 7.82 14.72
N THR A 109 23.37 8.99 15.12
CA THR A 109 24.57 9.14 15.96
C THR A 109 24.37 8.50 17.32
N SER A 110 23.17 8.59 17.90
CA SER A 110 22.84 7.98 19.20
C SER A 110 22.90 6.44 19.18
N PHE A 111 22.76 5.83 18.01
CA PHE A 111 22.87 4.37 17.84
C PHE A 111 24.28 3.91 17.44
N ALA A 112 25.16 4.81 17.12
CA ALA A 112 26.49 4.47 16.61
C ALA A 112 27.47 4.04 17.73
N ALA A 113 27.27 4.47 18.97
CA ALA A 113 28.15 4.16 20.11
C ALA A 113 27.61 2.98 20.94
N TRP A 114 28.52 2.21 21.52
CA TRP A 114 28.21 1.22 22.56
C TRP A 114 29.44 1.06 23.48
N CYS A 115 29.20 0.64 24.73
CA CYS A 115 30.25 0.43 25.74
C CYS A 115 30.27 -1.02 26.18
N GLN A 116 31.45 -1.59 26.34
CA GLN A 116 31.61 -2.87 27.01
C GLN A 116 31.38 -2.74 28.53
N ALA A 117 31.23 -3.87 29.20
CA ALA A 117 31.05 -3.91 30.66
C ALA A 117 32.22 -3.29 31.44
N ASP A 118 33.41 -3.22 30.83
CA ASP A 118 34.61 -2.56 31.38
C ASP A 118 34.65 -1.03 31.16
N GLY A 119 33.60 -0.46 30.50
CA GLY A 119 33.49 0.94 30.19
C GLY A 119 34.20 1.37 28.88
N THR A 120 34.79 0.42 28.13
CA THR A 120 35.44 0.73 26.86
C THR A 120 34.40 1.08 25.81
N GLU A 121 34.51 2.30 25.25
CA GLU A 121 33.62 2.78 24.19
C GLU A 121 34.04 2.20 22.83
N HIS A 122 33.05 1.75 22.09
CA HIS A 122 33.18 1.25 20.73
C HIS A 122 32.17 1.94 19.81
N ARG A 123 32.40 1.87 18.49
CA ARG A 123 31.44 2.36 17.49
C ARG A 123 30.95 1.25 16.59
N ARG A 124 29.65 1.25 16.34
CA ARG A 124 29.06 0.45 15.26
C ARG A 124 29.42 1.10 13.94
N THR A 125 29.84 0.30 12.98
CA THR A 125 30.35 0.79 11.68
C THR A 125 29.49 0.34 10.51
N LEU A 126 28.54 -0.56 10.74
CA LEU A 126 27.67 -1.12 9.72
C LEU A 126 26.20 -0.89 10.06
N LEU A 127 25.43 -0.55 9.06
CA LEU A 127 23.97 -0.53 9.06
C LEU A 127 23.49 -1.50 7.96
N LEU A 128 22.89 -2.60 8.36
CA LEU A 128 22.35 -3.63 7.48
C LEU A 128 20.83 -3.54 7.53
N ILE A 129 20.21 -3.28 6.41
CA ILE A 129 18.76 -3.13 6.30
C ILE A 129 18.22 -4.27 5.46
N ASP A 130 17.41 -5.12 6.07
CA ASP A 130 16.70 -6.21 5.38
C ASP A 130 15.42 -5.66 4.78
N GLU A 131 15.25 -5.84 3.49
CA GLU A 131 14.27 -5.20 2.61
C GLU A 131 14.43 -3.66 2.53
N ALA A 132 13.89 -3.07 1.47
CA ALA A 132 13.95 -1.63 1.28
C ALA A 132 13.01 -0.91 2.26
N PRO A 133 13.50 0.00 3.09
CA PRO A 133 12.67 0.75 4.01
C PRO A 133 11.80 1.76 3.26
N GLU A 134 10.67 2.15 3.86
CA GLU A 134 9.91 3.30 3.36
C GLU A 134 10.71 4.57 3.59
N LEU A 135 11.24 5.15 2.51
CA LEU A 135 12.05 6.36 2.56
C LEU A 135 11.22 7.63 2.36
N VAL A 136 9.97 7.51 1.96
CA VAL A 136 9.08 8.66 1.83
C VAL A 136 8.49 9.01 3.19
N ARG A 137 8.94 10.11 3.76
CA ARG A 137 8.32 10.71 4.94
C ARG A 137 7.07 11.46 4.51
N GLN A 138 5.98 11.24 5.23
CA GLN A 138 4.73 11.93 5.02
C GLN A 138 4.29 12.54 6.35
N ASP A 139 4.54 13.84 6.52
CA ASP A 139 3.96 14.57 7.64
C ASP A 139 2.53 14.96 7.24
N VAL A 140 1.56 14.21 7.78
CA VAL A 140 0.13 14.40 7.47
C VAL A 140 -0.54 15.12 8.62
N VAL A 141 -1.24 16.21 8.30
CA VAL A 141 -2.02 17.01 9.26
C VAL A 141 -3.47 17.08 8.80
N SER A 142 -4.38 16.60 9.64
CA SER A 142 -5.83 16.70 9.40
C SER A 142 -6.37 18.07 9.85
N ALA A 143 -7.60 18.41 9.43
CA ALA A 143 -8.31 19.58 9.92
C ALA A 143 -8.49 19.55 11.46
N GLN A 144 -8.65 18.37 12.05
CA GLN A 144 -8.71 18.19 13.50
C GLN A 144 -7.37 18.57 14.15
N SER A 145 -6.24 18.11 13.58
CA SER A 145 -4.90 18.45 14.09
C SER A 145 -4.63 19.96 13.99
N LEU A 146 -5.17 20.65 12.97
CA LEU A 146 -5.10 22.10 12.87
C LEU A 146 -5.86 22.77 14.00
N ASN A 147 -7.11 22.35 14.27
CA ASN A 147 -7.90 22.91 15.38
C ASN A 147 -7.22 22.66 16.73
N GLU A 148 -6.61 21.49 16.94
CA GLU A 148 -5.82 21.20 18.14
C GLU A 148 -4.60 22.11 18.25
N ALA A 149 -3.87 22.35 17.13
CA ALA A 149 -2.74 23.26 17.08
C ALA A 149 -3.16 24.72 17.39
N GLU A 150 -4.30 25.17 16.87
CA GLU A 150 -4.85 26.49 17.20
C GLU A 150 -5.21 26.61 18.67
N GLY A 151 -5.82 25.57 19.26
CA GLY A 151 -6.10 25.51 20.70
C GLY A 151 -4.83 25.67 21.54
N GLU A 152 -3.76 24.91 21.21
CA GLU A 152 -2.46 24.99 21.87
C GLU A 152 -1.88 26.43 21.81
N LEU A 153 -1.98 27.11 20.65
CA LEU A 153 -1.49 28.46 20.47
C LEU A 153 -2.33 29.50 21.26
N LEU A 154 -3.64 29.27 21.36
CA LEU A 154 -4.52 30.14 22.19
C LEU A 154 -4.21 29.98 23.68
N ASP A 155 -3.98 28.76 24.17
CA ASP A 155 -3.59 28.52 25.57
C ASP A 155 -2.25 29.19 25.90
N MET A 156 -1.28 29.13 24.96
CA MET A 156 0.00 29.85 25.10
C MET A 156 -0.17 31.37 25.18
N ARG A 157 -1.22 31.93 24.59
CA ARG A 157 -1.53 33.38 24.59
C ARG A 157 -1.96 33.88 25.98
N GLU A 158 -2.71 33.07 26.73
CA GLU A 158 -3.21 33.45 28.05
C GLU A 158 -2.08 33.58 29.07
N ASP A 159 -1.03 32.81 28.94
CA ASP A 159 0.10 32.79 29.88
C ASP A 159 1.16 33.89 29.66
N ARG A 160 1.22 34.55 28.48
CA ARG A 160 2.28 35.50 28.15
C ARG A 160 1.79 36.70 27.34
N TYR A 161 1.63 37.82 28.00
CA TYR A 161 1.25 39.14 27.44
C TYR A 161 2.14 39.67 26.32
N ALA A 162 3.26 39.10 26.04
CA ALA A 162 4.34 39.73 25.28
C ALA A 162 4.40 39.32 23.81
N LYS A 163 3.46 39.06 23.07
CA LYS A 163 3.53 38.96 21.59
C LYS A 163 2.24 38.38 20.96
N GLN A 164 1.14 38.94 21.35
CA GLN A 164 -0.18 38.61 20.83
C GLN A 164 -0.24 38.65 19.29
N ARG A 165 0.38 39.63 18.65
CA ARG A 165 0.40 39.75 17.17
C ARG A 165 1.13 38.63 16.48
N THR A 166 2.21 38.12 17.06
CA THR A 166 2.98 37.01 16.47
C THR A 166 2.16 35.73 16.50
N LEU A 167 1.48 35.40 17.60
CA LEU A 167 0.63 34.22 17.71
C LEU A 167 -0.57 34.28 16.76
N GLU A 168 -1.19 35.46 16.62
CA GLU A 168 -2.27 35.66 15.65
C GLU A 168 -1.79 35.46 14.20
N SER A 169 -0.58 35.91 13.87
CA SER A 169 0.04 35.68 12.57
C SER A 169 0.29 34.18 12.34
N PHE A 170 0.76 33.45 13.34
CA PHE A 170 0.95 32.02 13.24
C PHE A 170 -0.34 31.26 13.00
N VAL A 171 -1.38 31.51 13.79
CA VAL A 171 -2.69 30.88 13.59
C VAL A 171 -3.20 31.13 12.16
N HIS A 172 -3.08 32.39 11.70
CA HIS A 172 -3.46 32.72 10.33
C HIS A 172 -2.61 32.00 9.29
N THR A 173 -1.31 31.96 9.46
CA THR A 173 -0.38 31.27 8.56
C THR A 173 -0.68 29.77 8.48
N LEU A 174 -0.93 29.11 9.60
CA LEU A 174 -1.31 27.70 9.64
C LEU A 174 -2.65 27.41 8.94
N ARG A 175 -3.59 28.37 8.94
CA ARG A 175 -4.87 28.23 8.23
C ARG A 175 -4.79 28.43 6.73
N ILE A 176 -3.82 29.21 6.23
CA ILE A 176 -3.75 29.56 4.81
C ILE A 176 -3.81 28.31 3.88
N PRO A 177 -3.02 27.25 4.08
CA PRO A 177 -3.08 26.07 3.24
C PRO A 177 -4.47 25.42 3.22
N PHE A 178 -5.11 25.31 4.40
CA PHE A 178 -6.44 24.70 4.53
C PHE A 178 -7.53 25.57 3.91
N ASP A 179 -7.52 26.87 4.16
CA ASP A 179 -8.49 27.83 3.61
C ASP A 179 -8.39 27.88 2.09
N ARG A 180 -7.16 27.82 1.55
CA ARG A 180 -6.95 27.81 0.11
C ARG A 180 -7.47 26.51 -0.51
N LEU A 181 -7.24 25.38 0.12
CA LEU A 181 -7.77 24.08 -0.31
C LEU A 181 -9.30 24.03 -0.23
N GLN A 182 -9.91 24.67 0.77
CA GLN A 182 -11.36 24.78 0.86
C GLN A 182 -11.95 25.73 -0.20
N ARG A 183 -11.26 26.81 -0.53
CA ARG A 183 -11.68 27.79 -1.55
C ARG A 183 -11.42 27.35 -2.97
N CYS A 184 -10.49 26.44 -3.21
CA CYS A 184 -10.44 25.69 -4.46
C CYS A 184 -11.77 24.96 -4.54
N GLU A 185 -12.82 25.68 -5.03
CA GLU A 185 -14.14 25.11 -5.23
C GLU A 185 -13.96 23.76 -5.90
N TYR A 186 -14.19 22.74 -5.11
CA TYR A 186 -14.29 21.40 -5.60
C TYR A 186 -15.45 21.38 -6.58
N GLY A 187 -15.21 21.80 -7.81
CA GLY A 187 -16.04 21.33 -8.86
C GLY A 187 -16.17 19.85 -8.62
N LYS A 188 -17.35 19.28 -8.73
CA LYS A 188 -17.73 17.89 -8.34
C LYS A 188 -16.74 16.77 -8.69
N THR A 189 -15.60 17.08 -9.27
CA THR A 189 -14.56 16.20 -9.79
C THR A 189 -13.19 16.30 -9.11
N ARG A 190 -12.84 17.40 -8.43
CA ARG A 190 -11.51 17.55 -7.79
C ARG A 190 -11.56 17.15 -6.33
N ARG A 191 -10.84 16.10 -5.98
CA ARG A 191 -10.65 15.60 -4.61
C ARG A 191 -9.25 15.88 -4.06
N SER A 192 -8.42 16.59 -4.81
CA SER A 192 -7.03 16.81 -4.47
C SER A 192 -6.53 18.13 -5.06
N ALA A 193 -5.58 18.76 -4.39
CA ALA A 193 -4.88 19.95 -4.85
C ALA A 193 -3.41 19.89 -4.41
N VAL A 194 -2.54 20.48 -5.21
CA VAL A 194 -1.14 20.71 -4.86
C VAL A 194 -0.94 22.22 -4.73
N LEU A 195 -0.21 22.63 -3.71
CA LEU A 195 0.19 24.02 -3.49
C LEU A 195 1.71 24.10 -3.56
N THR A 196 2.22 25.06 -4.30
CA THR A 196 3.64 25.35 -4.37
C THR A 196 4.05 26.34 -3.27
N ALA A 197 5.34 26.40 -2.92
CA ALA A 197 5.87 27.39 -1.99
C ALA A 197 5.53 28.83 -2.44
N SER A 198 5.70 29.14 -3.74
CA SER A 198 5.37 30.44 -4.30
C SER A 198 3.89 30.83 -4.13
N GLU A 199 2.97 29.86 -4.30
CA GLU A 199 1.55 30.12 -4.09
C GLU A 199 1.21 30.38 -2.61
N LEU A 200 1.90 29.72 -1.69
CA LEU A 200 1.74 29.95 -0.25
C LEU A 200 2.29 31.33 0.15
N GLU A 201 3.45 31.71 -0.37
CA GLU A 201 4.03 33.05 -0.13
C GLU A 201 3.11 34.16 -0.66
N GLN A 202 2.57 34.02 -1.88
CA GLN A 202 1.57 34.94 -2.43
C GLN A 202 0.30 35.03 -1.58
N ALA A 203 -0.06 33.95 -0.86
CA ALA A 203 -1.17 33.92 0.07
C ALA A 203 -0.83 34.51 1.44
N GLY A 204 0.41 34.99 1.65
CA GLY A 204 0.86 35.62 2.88
C GLY A 204 1.56 34.68 3.87
N PHE A 205 1.92 33.47 3.44
CA PHE A 205 2.71 32.56 4.24
C PHE A 205 4.12 33.12 4.47
N LYS A 206 4.61 33.06 5.70
CA LYS A 206 5.94 33.54 6.07
C LYS A 206 6.73 32.45 6.75
N HIS A 207 7.80 32.01 6.12
CA HIS A 207 8.69 30.98 6.67
C HIS A 207 9.32 31.39 8.01
N ASP A 208 9.74 32.65 8.13
CA ASP A 208 10.37 33.18 9.35
C ASP A 208 9.44 33.12 10.56
N ASP A 209 8.15 33.37 10.36
CA ASP A 209 7.13 33.30 11.42
C ASP A 209 7.01 31.87 11.97
N LEU A 210 7.09 30.86 11.10
CA LEU A 210 7.05 29.44 11.52
C LEU A 210 8.32 29.00 12.24
N ALA A 211 9.50 29.44 11.79
CA ALA A 211 10.76 29.16 12.47
C ALA A 211 10.77 29.74 13.88
N GLU A 212 10.28 30.98 14.05
CA GLU A 212 10.11 31.62 15.36
C GLU A 212 9.10 30.85 16.23
N LEU A 213 7.99 30.37 15.65
CA LEU A 213 7.01 29.53 16.36
C LEU A 213 7.64 28.25 16.90
N LEU A 214 8.39 27.52 16.07
CA LEU A 214 9.06 26.28 16.49
C LEU A 214 10.00 26.52 17.65
N THR A 215 10.86 27.53 17.56
CA THR A 215 11.78 27.90 18.64
C THR A 215 11.03 28.16 19.95
N ARG A 216 9.89 28.85 19.91
CA ARG A 216 9.08 29.13 21.11
C ARG A 216 8.35 27.91 21.64
N LEU A 217 7.86 27.03 20.76
CA LEU A 217 7.23 25.78 21.17
C LEU A 217 8.22 24.85 21.86
N GLU A 218 9.46 24.80 21.41
CA GLU A 218 10.55 24.07 22.06
C GLU A 218 10.84 24.62 23.46
N GLU A 219 10.89 25.95 23.63
CA GLU A 219 11.07 26.60 24.92
C GLU A 219 9.91 26.36 25.89
N TYR A 220 8.66 26.25 25.38
CA TYR A 220 7.45 26.13 26.21
C TYR A 220 7.13 24.68 26.59
N GLN A 221 7.44 23.73 25.73
CA GLN A 221 7.01 22.34 25.88
C GLN A 221 8.17 21.32 25.76
N ALA A 222 9.22 21.47 26.53
CA ALA A 222 10.35 20.51 26.57
C ALA A 222 9.96 19.03 26.82
N GLN A 223 8.65 18.70 26.98
CA GLN A 223 8.19 17.34 27.29
C GLN A 223 6.96 16.83 26.49
N ARG A 224 6.34 17.60 25.61
CA ARG A 224 5.16 17.14 24.86
C ARG A 224 5.28 17.42 23.37
N SER A 225 4.94 16.41 22.53
CA SER A 225 4.85 16.59 21.08
C SER A 225 3.67 17.52 20.73
N SER A 226 3.95 18.80 20.55
CA SER A 226 2.97 19.83 20.15
C SER A 226 2.41 19.53 18.77
N LYS A 227 1.10 19.66 18.59
CA LYS A 227 0.45 19.57 17.27
C LYS A 227 0.83 20.76 16.38
N ALA A 228 0.93 21.95 16.98
CA ALA A 228 1.40 23.15 16.29
C ALA A 228 2.85 22.99 15.80
N GLY A 229 3.73 22.41 16.64
CA GLY A 229 5.12 22.12 16.27
C GLY A 229 5.22 21.13 15.10
N LYS A 230 4.45 20.06 15.10
CA LYS A 230 4.41 19.08 13.99
C LYS A 230 3.94 19.72 12.69
N LEU A 231 2.88 20.53 12.77
CA LEU A 231 2.37 21.25 11.60
C LEU A 231 3.39 22.26 11.07
N ALA A 232 3.99 23.07 11.95
CA ALA A 232 5.02 24.02 11.56
C ALA A 232 6.24 23.34 10.94
N THR A 233 6.68 22.19 11.49
CA THR A 233 7.77 21.39 10.92
C THR A 233 7.41 20.88 9.51
N ALA A 234 6.18 20.38 9.32
CA ALA A 234 5.70 19.93 8.01
C ALA A 234 5.67 21.07 6.98
N LEU A 235 5.27 22.28 7.41
CA LEU A 235 5.21 23.46 6.55
C LEU A 235 6.59 24.04 6.22
N LEU A 236 7.57 23.89 7.13
CA LEU A 236 8.96 24.33 6.93
C LEU A 236 9.81 23.32 6.16
N ALA A 237 9.33 22.09 5.99
CA ALA A 237 10.05 21.11 5.19
C ALA A 237 10.32 21.68 3.78
N ASP A 238 11.58 21.67 3.38
CA ASP A 238 12.20 22.47 2.32
C ASP A 238 11.55 22.45 0.95
N ASN A 239 10.63 21.58 0.70
CA ASN A 239 10.14 21.40 -0.65
C ASN A 239 8.86 22.17 -0.97
N GLY A 240 8.20 22.79 0.02
CA GLY A 240 7.00 23.61 -0.18
C GLY A 240 5.89 22.91 -0.98
N LYS A 241 5.93 21.58 -1.04
CA LYS A 241 5.04 20.76 -1.85
C LYS A 241 3.95 20.21 -0.94
N PHE A 242 2.81 20.85 -0.95
CA PHE A 242 1.67 20.42 -0.15
C PHE A 242 0.64 19.76 -1.04
N SER A 243 0.18 18.59 -0.66
CA SER A 243 -0.93 17.93 -1.31
C SER A 243 -2.08 17.75 -0.33
N CYS A 244 -3.30 17.95 -0.79
CA CYS A 244 -4.49 17.63 -0.02
C CYS A 244 -5.30 16.55 -0.72
N PHE A 245 -5.75 15.58 0.06
CA PHE A 245 -6.53 14.47 -0.46
C PHE A 245 -7.77 14.16 0.37
N GLY A 246 -8.81 13.73 -0.33
CA GLY A 246 -9.99 13.13 0.25
C GLY A 246 -10.96 14.09 0.92
N LYS A 247 -11.97 13.51 1.57
CA LYS A 247 -13.04 14.24 2.27
C LYS A 247 -12.58 14.90 3.57
N ASN A 248 -11.42 14.46 4.10
CA ASN A 248 -10.95 14.87 5.41
C ASN A 248 -9.92 16.02 5.35
N PHE A 249 -9.64 16.54 4.17
CA PHE A 249 -8.66 17.63 4.01
C PHE A 249 -7.36 17.38 4.77
N GLU A 250 -6.67 16.31 4.41
CA GLU A 250 -5.35 16.01 4.96
C GLU A 250 -4.29 16.78 4.17
N LEU A 251 -3.62 17.71 4.83
CA LEU A 251 -2.43 18.34 4.30
C LEU A 251 -1.24 17.40 4.51
N ALA A 252 -0.52 17.08 3.46
CA ALA A 252 0.71 16.31 3.53
C ALA A 252 1.87 17.09 2.91
N SER A 253 2.98 17.12 3.61
CA SER A 253 4.27 17.57 3.08
C SER A 253 5.16 16.34 2.89
N PRO A 254 5.22 15.78 1.66
CA PRO A 254 6.05 14.62 1.40
C PRO A 254 7.52 15.05 1.24
N SER A 255 8.40 14.34 1.90
CA SER A 255 9.85 14.49 1.75
C SER A 255 10.51 13.13 1.64
N LEU A 256 11.67 13.09 1.02
CA LEU A 256 12.49 11.90 0.97
C LEU A 256 13.46 11.89 2.14
N HIS A 257 13.45 10.83 2.94
CA HIS A 257 14.51 10.60 3.90
C HIS A 257 15.80 10.32 3.15
N THR A 258 16.75 11.22 3.26
CA THR A 258 18.12 10.94 2.83
C THR A 258 18.80 10.15 3.93
N ILE A 259 19.30 8.97 3.58
CA ILE A 259 20.32 8.30 4.40
C ILE A 259 21.55 9.19 4.24
N ARG A 260 21.86 10.00 5.24
CA ARG A 260 22.91 11.03 5.11
C ARG A 260 24.25 10.38 4.83
N ALA A 261 24.99 10.93 3.86
CA ALA A 261 26.35 10.52 3.53
C ALA A 261 27.36 10.77 4.67
N ASP A 262 27.02 11.65 5.62
CA ASP A 262 27.80 11.98 6.81
C ASP A 262 27.60 11.01 7.99
N THR A 263 26.73 10.02 7.83
CA THR A 263 26.54 8.97 8.83
C THR A 263 27.82 8.14 8.94
N PRO A 264 28.37 7.90 10.15
CA PRO A 264 29.59 7.11 10.31
C PRO A 264 29.40 5.63 9.94
N LEU A 265 28.17 5.23 9.60
CA LEU A 265 27.75 3.88 9.29
C LEU A 265 27.79 3.61 7.79
N ARG A 266 28.51 2.55 7.39
CA ARG A 266 28.37 2.00 6.03
C ARG A 266 27.01 1.29 5.94
N THR A 267 26.16 1.79 5.07
CA THR A 267 24.79 1.28 4.93
C THR A 267 24.69 0.32 3.76
N PHE A 268 24.11 -0.84 4.00
CA PHE A 268 23.75 -1.85 2.99
C PHE A 268 22.27 -2.17 3.11
N ILE A 269 21.58 -2.09 1.98
CA ILE A 269 20.17 -2.46 1.85
C ILE A 269 20.09 -3.75 1.04
N PHE A 270 19.52 -4.79 1.61
CA PHE A 270 19.30 -6.08 0.96
C PHE A 270 17.84 -6.17 0.52
N SER A 271 17.57 -5.93 -0.75
CA SER A 271 16.22 -6.03 -1.29
C SER A 271 16.24 -6.68 -2.65
N GLY A 272 15.48 -7.74 -2.79
CA GLY A 272 15.29 -8.44 -4.08
C GLY A 272 14.61 -7.55 -5.13
N THR A 273 13.96 -6.47 -4.72
CA THR A 273 13.19 -5.58 -5.59
C THR A 273 13.73 -4.16 -5.67
N ALA A 274 14.98 -3.92 -5.22
CA ALA A 274 15.59 -2.58 -5.18
C ALA A 274 15.49 -1.83 -6.52
N GLN A 275 15.64 -2.54 -7.64
CA GLN A 275 15.52 -1.98 -8.99
C GLN A 275 14.11 -1.46 -9.36
N LEU A 276 13.08 -1.86 -8.61
CA LEU A 276 11.71 -1.36 -8.77
C LEU A 276 11.37 -0.21 -7.82
N ILE A 277 12.35 0.31 -7.06
CA ILE A 277 12.11 1.32 -6.03
C ILE A 277 12.77 2.63 -6.44
N PRO A 278 12.02 3.62 -6.96
CA PRO A 278 12.60 4.88 -7.45
C PRO A 278 13.38 5.65 -6.38
N GLN A 279 12.98 5.54 -5.11
CA GLN A 279 13.70 6.16 -3.99
C GLN A 279 15.13 5.61 -3.81
N LEU A 280 15.42 4.44 -4.39
CA LEU A 280 16.75 3.85 -4.42
C LEU A 280 17.43 4.05 -5.77
N THR A 281 16.70 3.84 -6.89
CA THR A 281 17.28 3.92 -8.25
C THR A 281 17.62 5.35 -8.64
N ASP A 282 16.79 6.31 -8.26
CA ASP A 282 16.92 7.71 -8.63
C ASP A 282 17.68 8.54 -7.55
N ASN A 283 18.14 7.87 -6.48
CA ASN A 283 18.88 8.52 -5.41
C ASN A 283 20.39 8.53 -5.71
N PRO A 284 21.02 9.72 -5.91
CA PRO A 284 22.44 9.82 -6.25
C PRO A 284 23.38 9.30 -5.15
N ASN A 285 22.90 9.16 -3.93
CA ASN A 285 23.65 8.64 -2.79
C ASN A 285 23.54 7.11 -2.63
N VAL A 286 22.81 6.44 -3.51
CA VAL A 286 22.63 4.98 -3.50
C VAL A 286 23.32 4.38 -4.71
N THR A 287 24.19 3.40 -4.47
CA THR A 287 24.79 2.59 -5.52
C THR A 287 24.14 1.23 -5.53
N LEU A 288 23.44 0.90 -6.61
CA LEU A 288 22.94 -0.46 -6.83
C LEU A 288 24.12 -1.35 -7.20
N LEU A 289 24.37 -2.38 -6.39
CA LEU A 289 25.39 -3.37 -6.70
C LEU A 289 24.75 -4.44 -7.59
N ASP A 290 25.26 -4.54 -8.80
CA ASP A 290 24.96 -5.69 -9.65
C ASP A 290 25.65 -6.92 -9.08
N THR A 291 24.88 -7.85 -8.56
CA THR A 291 25.39 -9.09 -7.98
C THR A 291 25.77 -10.11 -9.04
N ASN A 292 25.58 -9.83 -10.34
CA ASN A 292 25.73 -10.78 -11.46
C ASN A 292 24.94 -12.09 -11.26
N PHE A 293 23.97 -12.07 -10.36
CA PHE A 293 23.14 -13.22 -10.08
C PHE A 293 21.98 -13.22 -11.07
N GLN A 294 22.21 -13.78 -12.24
CA GLN A 294 21.13 -14.00 -13.23
C GLN A 294 20.35 -15.24 -12.83
N GLU A 295 19.25 -15.05 -12.15
CA GLU A 295 18.29 -16.12 -11.94
C GLU A 295 17.39 -16.25 -13.17
N SER A 296 17.21 -17.49 -13.64
CA SER A 296 16.22 -17.77 -14.68
C SER A 296 14.85 -17.96 -14.05
N TYR A 297 13.88 -17.22 -14.57
CA TYR A 297 12.47 -17.34 -14.22
C TYR A 297 11.65 -18.09 -15.26
N ALA A 298 12.29 -18.85 -16.16
CA ALA A 298 11.63 -19.63 -17.20
C ALA A 298 10.57 -20.63 -16.67
N ARG A 299 10.65 -20.97 -15.38
CA ARG A 299 9.65 -21.81 -14.69
C ARG A 299 8.41 -21.04 -14.21
N LEU A 300 8.41 -19.70 -14.28
CA LEU A 300 7.28 -18.85 -13.90
C LEU A 300 6.39 -18.61 -15.12
N THR A 301 5.11 -18.90 -14.97
CA THR A 301 4.06 -18.50 -15.93
C THR A 301 3.13 -17.50 -15.26
N ILE A 302 2.97 -16.32 -15.85
CA ILE A 302 2.07 -15.28 -15.39
C ILE A 302 0.80 -15.32 -16.23
N HIS A 303 -0.30 -15.75 -15.62
CA HIS A 303 -1.62 -15.80 -16.22
C HIS A 303 -2.37 -14.50 -15.96
N VAL A 304 -2.86 -13.87 -17.00
CA VAL A 304 -3.54 -12.56 -16.93
C VAL A 304 -5.01 -12.73 -17.31
N GLN A 305 -5.89 -12.67 -16.31
CA GLN A 305 -7.33 -12.69 -16.55
C GLN A 305 -7.84 -11.28 -16.85
N ARG A 306 -8.37 -11.08 -18.07
CA ARG A 306 -8.78 -9.78 -18.62
C ARG A 306 -10.29 -9.59 -18.72
N ASP A 307 -11.09 -10.57 -18.34
CA ASP A 307 -12.53 -10.42 -18.44
C ASP A 307 -13.04 -9.27 -17.56
N SER A 308 -13.68 -8.28 -18.18
CA SER A 308 -14.17 -7.07 -17.53
C SER A 308 -15.32 -7.32 -16.53
N VAL A 309 -15.87 -8.52 -16.52
CA VAL A 309 -16.91 -8.96 -15.59
C VAL A 309 -16.34 -9.14 -14.19
N LEU A 310 -15.08 -9.57 -14.06
CA LEU A 310 -14.41 -9.66 -12.77
C LEU A 310 -14.05 -8.28 -12.24
N LYS A 311 -14.87 -7.75 -11.37
CA LYS A 311 -14.55 -6.52 -10.63
C LYS A 311 -13.70 -6.85 -9.42
N THR A 312 -12.41 -6.78 -9.56
CA THR A 312 -11.45 -7.14 -8.50
C THR A 312 -10.94 -5.96 -7.69
N SER A 313 -11.40 -4.73 -7.96
CA SER A 313 -11.11 -3.60 -7.08
C SER A 313 -11.85 -3.76 -5.74
N ARG A 314 -11.30 -3.19 -4.67
CA ARG A 314 -11.88 -3.22 -3.33
C ARG A 314 -13.37 -2.79 -3.29
N THR A 315 -13.71 -1.73 -4.02
CA THR A 315 -15.09 -1.26 -4.16
C THR A 315 -15.91 -2.12 -5.12
N GLY A 316 -15.29 -2.65 -6.17
CA GLY A 316 -15.92 -3.55 -7.13
C GLY A 316 -16.39 -4.85 -6.51
N LEU A 317 -15.59 -5.45 -5.63
CA LEU A 317 -15.93 -6.68 -4.90
C LEU A 317 -17.06 -6.47 -3.86
N GLN A 318 -17.33 -5.24 -3.47
CA GLN A 318 -18.48 -4.92 -2.59
C GLN A 318 -19.80 -4.82 -3.36
N THR A 319 -19.75 -4.77 -4.70
CA THR A 319 -20.98 -4.75 -5.51
C THR A 319 -21.64 -6.11 -5.53
N THR A 320 -22.96 -6.14 -5.35
CA THR A 320 -23.76 -7.37 -5.35
C THR A 320 -23.54 -8.15 -6.66
N GLY A 321 -23.27 -9.43 -6.57
CA GLY A 321 -23.05 -10.34 -7.70
C GLY A 321 -21.59 -10.40 -8.22
N ALA A 322 -20.78 -9.39 -7.95
CA ALA A 322 -19.37 -9.41 -8.39
C ALA A 322 -18.53 -10.43 -7.59
N LEU A 323 -18.82 -10.54 -6.31
CA LEU A 323 -18.17 -11.51 -5.44
C LEU A 323 -18.58 -12.93 -5.76
N GLU A 324 -19.88 -13.15 -5.99
CA GLU A 324 -20.43 -14.45 -6.39
C GLU A 324 -19.86 -14.90 -7.74
N ALA A 325 -19.73 -14.00 -8.72
CA ALA A 325 -19.11 -14.31 -10.00
C ALA A 325 -17.62 -14.68 -9.84
N LEU A 326 -16.91 -13.98 -8.96
CA LEU A 326 -15.53 -14.29 -8.63
C LEU A 326 -15.39 -15.66 -7.98
N VAL A 327 -16.24 -15.99 -7.02
CA VAL A 327 -16.24 -17.28 -6.33
C VAL A 327 -16.54 -18.43 -7.30
N LEU A 328 -17.49 -18.27 -8.21
CA LEU A 328 -17.75 -19.27 -9.26
C LEU A 328 -16.53 -19.52 -10.15
N TRP A 329 -15.83 -18.47 -10.55
CA TRP A 329 -14.59 -18.61 -11.28
C TRP A 329 -13.54 -19.40 -10.47
N LEU A 330 -13.40 -19.09 -9.19
CA LEU A 330 -12.47 -19.80 -8.30
C LEU A 330 -12.84 -21.27 -8.11
N GLN A 331 -14.13 -21.59 -8.03
CA GLN A 331 -14.62 -22.97 -7.91
C GLN A 331 -14.28 -23.83 -9.15
N VAL A 332 -14.05 -23.19 -10.30
CA VAL A 332 -13.54 -23.89 -11.50
C VAL A 332 -12.02 -23.93 -11.49
N LEU A 333 -11.36 -22.79 -11.23
CA LEU A 333 -9.91 -22.65 -11.33
C LEU A 333 -9.15 -23.44 -10.25
N LEU A 334 -9.61 -23.39 -8.98
CA LEU A 334 -8.87 -23.99 -7.87
C LEU A 334 -8.69 -25.51 -7.98
N PRO A 335 -9.72 -26.30 -8.37
CA PRO A 335 -9.53 -27.73 -8.60
C PRO A 335 -8.55 -28.05 -9.72
N GLU A 336 -8.54 -27.27 -10.82
CA GLU A 336 -7.58 -27.43 -11.92
C GLU A 336 -6.15 -27.18 -11.45
N LEU A 337 -5.93 -26.06 -10.74
CA LEU A 337 -4.62 -25.74 -10.19
C LEU A 337 -4.17 -26.78 -9.15
N ALA A 338 -5.06 -27.22 -8.29
CA ALA A 338 -4.73 -28.15 -7.21
C ALA A 338 -4.28 -29.54 -7.73
N GLN A 339 -4.74 -29.97 -8.89
CA GLN A 339 -4.29 -31.21 -9.52
C GLN A 339 -2.79 -31.20 -9.83
N THR A 340 -2.25 -30.04 -10.22
CA THR A 340 -0.83 -29.89 -10.60
C THR A 340 0.02 -29.36 -9.45
N HIS A 341 -0.54 -28.43 -8.66
CA HIS A 341 0.19 -27.62 -7.70
C HIS A 341 -0.12 -27.97 -6.24
N GLY A 342 -1.09 -28.83 -5.97
CA GLY A 342 -1.54 -29.09 -4.62
C GLY A 342 -2.28 -27.88 -4.04
N ARG A 343 -1.80 -27.34 -2.89
CA ARG A 343 -2.46 -26.18 -2.28
C ARG A 343 -2.08 -24.88 -2.98
N VAL A 344 -3.08 -24.04 -3.23
CA VAL A 344 -2.95 -22.76 -3.93
C VAL A 344 -2.86 -21.61 -2.92
N LEU A 345 -1.93 -20.69 -3.10
CA LEU A 345 -1.86 -19.45 -2.36
C LEU A 345 -2.84 -18.44 -2.98
N LEU A 346 -4.05 -18.36 -2.42
CA LEU A 346 -5.09 -17.46 -2.86
C LEU A 346 -5.07 -16.21 -1.99
N VAL A 347 -4.75 -15.04 -2.55
CA VAL A 347 -4.58 -13.77 -1.82
C VAL A 347 -5.65 -12.77 -2.17
N SER A 348 -6.22 -12.10 -1.17
CA SER A 348 -7.26 -11.09 -1.34
C SER A 348 -7.02 -9.87 -0.45
N TYR A 349 -7.93 -8.89 -0.48
CA TYR A 349 -7.92 -7.79 0.49
C TYR A 349 -8.32 -8.26 1.89
N LYS A 350 -7.70 -7.76 2.95
CA LYS A 350 -7.97 -8.15 4.35
C LYS A 350 -9.47 -8.19 4.67
N ARG A 351 -10.24 -7.18 4.24
CA ARG A 351 -11.70 -7.13 4.47
C ARG A 351 -12.51 -8.15 3.68
N MET A 352 -11.96 -8.66 2.58
CA MET A 352 -12.64 -9.61 1.69
C MET A 352 -12.20 -11.05 1.96
N ALA A 353 -11.02 -11.24 2.53
CA ALA A 353 -10.41 -12.55 2.73
C ALA A 353 -11.34 -13.53 3.48
N ARG A 354 -12.00 -13.07 4.54
CA ARG A 354 -12.98 -13.86 5.29
C ARG A 354 -14.21 -14.17 4.43
N ARG A 355 -14.77 -13.16 3.77
CA ARG A 355 -16.00 -13.31 3.00
C ARG A 355 -15.83 -14.22 1.78
N VAL A 356 -14.69 -14.11 1.08
CA VAL A 356 -14.36 -15.04 0.00
C VAL A 356 -14.20 -16.44 0.56
N TRP A 357 -13.50 -16.61 1.68
CA TRP A 357 -13.34 -17.89 2.36
C TRP A 357 -14.67 -18.57 2.66
N GLU A 358 -15.62 -17.86 3.27
CA GLU A 358 -16.96 -18.37 3.62
C GLU A 358 -17.77 -18.81 2.38
N LEU A 359 -17.57 -18.15 1.24
CA LEU A 359 -18.29 -18.43 0.00
C LEU A 359 -17.66 -19.52 -0.87
N LEU A 360 -16.40 -19.86 -0.66
CA LEU A 360 -15.69 -20.86 -1.47
C LEU A 360 -16.28 -22.28 -1.34
N GLY A 361 -16.86 -22.61 -0.19
CA GLY A 361 -17.30 -23.97 0.13
C GLY A 361 -16.16 -24.87 0.59
N GLU A 362 -16.50 -25.93 1.33
CA GLU A 362 -15.52 -26.80 2.01
C GLU A 362 -14.53 -27.47 1.06
N GLU A 363 -14.98 -27.91 -0.11
CA GLU A 363 -14.13 -28.56 -1.11
C GLU A 363 -13.00 -27.64 -1.58
N CYS A 364 -13.33 -26.39 -1.94
CA CYS A 364 -12.32 -25.41 -2.37
C CYS A 364 -11.47 -24.88 -1.21
N GLN A 365 -12.02 -24.81 0.00
CA GLN A 365 -11.27 -24.38 1.19
C GLN A 365 -10.10 -25.32 1.50
N GLN A 366 -10.23 -26.61 1.24
CA GLN A 366 -9.15 -27.59 1.44
C GLN A 366 -8.00 -27.41 0.43
N LEU A 367 -8.27 -26.80 -0.71
CA LEU A 367 -7.31 -26.61 -1.80
C LEU A 367 -6.45 -25.34 -1.64
N VAL A 368 -6.71 -24.49 -0.65
CA VAL A 368 -6.00 -23.23 -0.48
C VAL A 368 -5.24 -23.15 0.83
N PHE A 369 -4.21 -22.31 0.88
CA PHE A 369 -3.55 -21.93 2.12
C PHE A 369 -4.48 -21.02 2.94
N THR A 370 -4.35 -21.08 4.25
CA THR A 370 -5.14 -20.29 5.19
C THR A 370 -4.27 -19.34 6.00
N ALA A 371 -4.88 -18.29 6.49
CA ALA A 371 -4.33 -17.37 7.48
C ALA A 371 -5.29 -17.26 8.68
N VAL A 372 -4.81 -16.69 9.76
CA VAL A 372 -5.62 -16.39 10.95
C VAL A 372 -5.66 -14.88 11.14
N ILE A 373 -6.85 -14.34 11.36
CA ILE A 373 -7.01 -12.93 11.70
C ILE A 373 -6.51 -12.73 13.14
N PRO A 374 -5.47 -11.90 13.37
CA PRO A 374 -4.83 -11.79 14.69
C PRO A 374 -5.80 -11.41 15.83
N ASP A 375 -6.77 -10.53 15.53
CA ASP A 375 -7.67 -9.96 16.53
C ASP A 375 -8.81 -10.89 16.92
N SER A 376 -9.30 -11.73 16.01
CA SER A 376 -10.44 -12.64 16.26
C SER A 376 -10.08 -14.10 16.36
N GLY A 377 -8.89 -14.51 15.93
CA GLY A 377 -8.47 -15.90 15.83
C GLY A 377 -9.18 -16.68 14.71
N GLU A 378 -9.97 -16.02 13.87
CA GLU A 378 -10.76 -16.66 12.82
C GLU A 378 -9.91 -17.01 11.61
N THR A 379 -10.21 -18.18 11.01
CA THR A 379 -9.58 -18.62 9.76
C THR A 379 -10.10 -17.80 8.58
N CYS A 380 -9.20 -17.38 7.71
CA CYS A 380 -9.51 -16.66 6.48
C CYS A 380 -8.50 -17.01 5.38
N LEU A 381 -8.69 -16.43 4.19
CA LEU A 381 -7.66 -16.45 3.14
C LEU A 381 -6.46 -15.58 3.55
N PRO A 382 -5.25 -15.90 3.06
CA PRO A 382 -4.13 -14.96 3.01
C PRO A 382 -4.54 -13.62 2.38
N TYR A 383 -4.00 -12.52 2.87
CA TYR A 383 -4.36 -11.19 2.39
C TYR A 383 -3.14 -10.30 2.17
N PHE A 384 -3.28 -9.33 1.26
CA PHE A 384 -2.25 -8.35 0.97
C PHE A 384 -1.75 -7.68 2.27
N GLY A 385 -0.45 -7.55 2.43
CA GLY A 385 0.21 -7.11 3.66
C GLY A 385 0.35 -8.21 4.74
N GLY A 386 -0.57 -9.17 4.84
CA GLY A 386 -0.45 -10.31 5.75
C GLY A 386 0.47 -11.42 5.24
N VAL A 387 0.62 -11.51 3.92
CA VAL A 387 1.56 -12.44 3.26
C VAL A 387 3.00 -11.93 3.34
N ALA A 388 3.18 -10.61 3.37
CA ALA A 388 4.49 -9.99 3.44
C ALA A 388 5.29 -10.52 4.65
N GLY A 389 6.58 -10.83 4.47
CA GLY A 389 7.47 -11.36 5.50
C GLY A 389 7.12 -12.79 6.00
N SER A 390 6.10 -13.47 5.45
CA SER A 390 5.71 -14.81 5.90
C SER A 390 6.42 -15.90 5.13
N ASN A 391 6.96 -16.89 5.86
CA ASN A 391 7.55 -18.10 5.30
C ASN A 391 6.54 -19.26 5.20
N ALA A 392 5.31 -19.06 5.68
CA ALA A 392 4.29 -20.11 5.74
C ALA A 392 3.83 -20.61 4.35
N TYR A 393 4.09 -19.83 3.30
CA TYR A 393 3.62 -20.11 1.94
C TYR A 393 4.74 -20.56 0.98
N ARG A 394 5.95 -20.79 1.49
CA ARG A 394 7.13 -21.13 0.66
C ARG A 394 6.97 -22.38 -0.21
N ASP A 395 6.03 -23.25 0.13
CA ASP A 395 5.77 -24.48 -0.62
C ASP A 395 4.68 -24.29 -1.69
N ALA A 396 4.05 -23.12 -1.77
CA ALA A 396 3.07 -22.80 -2.79
C ALA A 396 3.74 -22.72 -4.18
N THR A 397 3.22 -23.44 -5.16
CA THR A 397 3.64 -23.38 -6.57
C THR A 397 2.62 -22.68 -7.46
N ALA A 398 1.42 -22.40 -6.96
CA ALA A 398 0.43 -21.56 -7.61
C ALA A 398 -0.01 -20.42 -6.68
N VAL A 399 -0.03 -19.20 -7.21
CA VAL A 399 -0.43 -17.97 -6.53
C VAL A 399 -1.54 -17.32 -7.33
N VAL A 400 -2.68 -17.02 -6.70
CA VAL A 400 -3.82 -16.35 -7.31
C VAL A 400 -4.09 -15.04 -6.58
N CYS A 401 -3.95 -13.91 -7.26
CA CYS A 401 -4.17 -12.58 -6.71
C CYS A 401 -5.57 -12.06 -7.08
N LEU A 402 -6.46 -11.98 -6.09
CA LEU A 402 -7.80 -11.43 -6.25
C LEU A 402 -7.78 -9.90 -6.08
N GLY A 403 -7.43 -9.21 -7.14
CA GLY A 403 -7.19 -7.78 -7.15
C GLY A 403 -5.71 -7.42 -7.07
N LEU A 404 -5.43 -6.15 -6.80
CA LEU A 404 -4.09 -5.62 -6.75
C LEU A 404 -3.90 -4.81 -5.46
N PRO A 405 -2.74 -4.88 -4.81
CA PRO A 405 -2.47 -4.22 -3.52
C PRO A 405 -2.32 -2.71 -3.67
N ARG A 406 -3.39 -2.02 -4.05
CA ARG A 406 -3.38 -0.56 -4.25
C ARG A 406 -3.43 0.19 -2.93
N LEU A 407 -2.59 1.21 -2.83
CA LEU A 407 -2.69 2.26 -1.82
C LEU A 407 -3.81 3.25 -2.16
N GLU A 408 -4.09 4.17 -1.25
CA GLU A 408 -4.97 5.29 -1.57
C GLU A 408 -4.33 6.17 -2.67
N PRO A 409 -5.10 6.73 -3.60
CA PRO A 409 -4.54 7.51 -4.72
C PRO A 409 -3.62 8.66 -4.27
N GLY A 410 -3.91 9.25 -3.11
CA GLY A 410 -3.08 10.29 -2.52
C GLY A 410 -1.67 9.85 -2.15
N ASP A 411 -1.48 8.58 -1.79
CA ASP A 411 -0.17 8.06 -1.44
C ASP A 411 0.77 8.04 -2.66
N TYR A 412 0.24 7.72 -3.83
CA TYR A 412 1.03 7.72 -5.07
C TYR A 412 1.47 9.13 -5.47
N LEU A 413 0.58 10.09 -5.33
CA LEU A 413 0.92 11.49 -5.59
C LEU A 413 1.98 11.99 -4.60
N ARG A 414 1.82 11.69 -3.30
CA ARG A 414 2.80 12.05 -2.28
C ARG A 414 4.18 11.44 -2.56
N ARG A 415 4.22 10.19 -2.99
CA ARG A 415 5.46 9.52 -3.41
C ARG A 415 6.09 10.19 -4.62
N ALA A 416 5.30 10.54 -5.64
CA ALA A 416 5.78 11.26 -6.81
C ALA A 416 6.38 12.62 -6.43
N LEU A 417 5.71 13.37 -5.56
CA LEU A 417 6.20 14.66 -5.06
C LEU A 417 7.47 14.54 -4.20
N ALA A 418 7.59 13.46 -3.41
CA ALA A 418 8.76 13.25 -2.57
C ALA A 418 10.05 13.01 -3.36
N ILE A 419 9.96 12.33 -4.50
CA ILE A 419 11.10 12.01 -5.37
C ILE A 419 11.35 13.06 -6.47
N ASP A 420 10.65 14.18 -6.46
CA ASP A 420 10.75 15.29 -7.42
C ASP A 420 11.69 16.38 -6.85
N PRO A 421 13.02 16.29 -7.08
CA PRO A 421 13.98 17.14 -6.39
C PRO A 421 13.94 18.60 -6.85
N ASP A 422 13.58 18.84 -8.10
CA ASP A 422 13.52 20.16 -8.73
C ASP A 422 12.15 20.82 -8.71
N GLY A 423 11.12 20.12 -8.21
CA GLY A 423 9.77 20.64 -8.07
C GLY A 423 8.97 20.71 -9.38
N SER A 424 9.50 20.14 -10.47
CA SER A 424 8.84 20.18 -11.78
C SER A 424 7.44 19.53 -11.77
N HIS A 425 7.29 18.42 -11.07
CA HIS A 425 5.98 17.76 -10.91
C HIS A 425 5.02 18.60 -10.05
N ALA A 426 5.51 19.26 -9.00
CA ALA A 426 4.66 20.10 -8.16
C ALA A 426 4.09 21.27 -8.94
N GLU A 427 4.89 21.91 -9.80
CA GLU A 427 4.45 23.00 -10.65
C GLU A 427 3.44 22.52 -11.71
N GLU A 428 3.73 21.41 -12.41
CA GLU A 428 2.82 20.80 -13.36
C GLU A 428 1.46 20.45 -12.70
N LEU A 429 1.49 19.85 -11.52
CA LEU A 429 0.30 19.41 -10.79
C LEU A 429 -0.52 20.58 -10.23
N SER A 430 0.10 21.69 -9.87
CA SER A 430 -0.62 22.88 -9.39
C SER A 430 -1.53 23.49 -10.47
N HIS A 431 -1.16 23.31 -11.73
CA HIS A 431 -1.92 23.79 -12.90
C HIS A 431 -2.81 22.72 -13.54
N ALA A 432 -2.80 21.48 -13.04
CA ALA A 432 -3.56 20.39 -13.63
C ALA A 432 -5.07 20.66 -13.58
N THR A 433 -5.74 20.46 -14.72
CA THR A 433 -7.19 20.59 -14.83
C THR A 433 -7.93 19.28 -14.57
N GLU A 434 -7.24 18.15 -14.68
CA GLU A 434 -7.76 16.82 -14.40
C GLU A 434 -7.50 16.40 -12.95
N ALA A 435 -8.12 15.30 -12.54
CA ALA A 435 -7.91 14.71 -11.23
C ALA A 435 -6.44 14.30 -11.05
N LEU A 436 -5.80 14.76 -9.97
CA LEU A 436 -4.36 14.57 -9.72
C LEU A 436 -3.96 13.09 -9.64
N GLU A 437 -4.84 12.23 -9.16
CA GLU A 437 -4.63 10.78 -9.13
C GLU A 437 -4.55 10.12 -10.51
N ARG A 438 -4.86 10.85 -11.58
CA ARG A 438 -4.76 10.42 -12.98
C ARG A 438 -3.57 11.01 -13.71
N GLN A 439 -2.80 11.85 -13.03
CA GLN A 439 -1.62 12.46 -13.63
C GLN A 439 -0.54 11.39 -13.88
N PRO A 440 0.26 11.54 -14.94
CA PRO A 440 1.26 10.54 -15.34
C PRO A 440 2.24 10.16 -14.22
N CYS A 441 2.69 11.13 -13.43
CA CYS A 441 3.61 10.88 -12.31
C CYS A 441 2.97 10.01 -11.21
N ALA A 442 1.72 10.27 -10.83
CA ALA A 442 1.00 9.47 -9.84
C ALA A 442 0.70 8.05 -10.35
N LEU A 443 0.29 7.92 -11.63
CA LEU A 443 0.06 6.63 -12.27
C LEU A 443 1.35 5.81 -12.38
N LYS A 444 2.47 6.44 -12.76
CA LYS A 444 3.78 5.78 -12.79
C LYS A 444 4.16 5.23 -11.42
N MET A 445 3.97 6.01 -10.35
CA MET A 445 4.23 5.54 -8.98
C MET A 445 3.30 4.39 -8.58
N GLN A 446 2.03 4.42 -9.00
CA GLN A 446 1.10 3.33 -8.78
C GLN A 446 1.57 2.04 -9.47
N ASP A 447 1.95 2.12 -10.74
CA ASP A 447 2.35 0.95 -11.53
C ASP A 447 3.63 0.31 -10.95
N ILE A 448 4.61 1.12 -10.58
CA ILE A 448 5.84 0.68 -9.93
C ILE A 448 5.54 0.00 -8.59
N HIS A 449 4.73 0.62 -7.74
CA HIS A 449 4.35 0.02 -6.46
C HIS A 449 3.64 -1.32 -6.65
N LEU A 450 2.69 -1.41 -7.61
CA LEU A 450 1.99 -2.65 -7.89
C LEU A 450 2.92 -3.74 -8.40
N ALA A 451 3.86 -3.41 -9.28
CA ALA A 451 4.86 -4.38 -9.75
C ALA A 451 5.73 -4.87 -8.60
N HIS A 452 6.23 -3.97 -7.75
CA HIS A 452 7.01 -4.28 -6.56
C HIS A 452 6.26 -5.25 -5.63
N GLU A 453 5.02 -4.94 -5.25
CA GLU A 453 4.21 -5.76 -4.37
C GLU A 453 3.91 -7.16 -4.95
N LEU A 454 3.67 -7.23 -6.27
CA LEU A 454 3.42 -8.52 -6.94
C LEU A 454 4.69 -9.37 -7.00
N VAL A 455 5.85 -8.77 -7.24
CA VAL A 455 7.14 -9.46 -7.18
C VAL A 455 7.38 -9.99 -5.77
N GLN A 456 7.24 -9.15 -4.75
CA GLN A 456 7.37 -9.56 -3.35
C GLN A 456 6.42 -10.71 -3.01
N MET A 457 5.18 -10.67 -3.52
CA MET A 457 4.19 -11.69 -3.25
C MET A 457 4.56 -13.04 -3.88
N VAL A 458 4.97 -13.06 -5.15
CA VAL A 458 5.34 -14.32 -5.80
C VAL A 458 6.60 -14.92 -5.19
N PHE A 459 7.52 -14.11 -4.68
CA PHE A 459 8.68 -14.59 -3.92
C PHE A 459 8.33 -15.17 -2.54
N ARG A 460 7.11 -14.99 -2.03
CA ARG A 460 6.64 -15.74 -0.84
C ARG A 460 6.26 -17.19 -1.15
N SER A 461 6.16 -17.53 -2.44
CA SER A 461 5.97 -18.90 -2.94
C SER A 461 7.30 -19.64 -3.11
N ARG A 462 7.21 -20.82 -3.70
CA ARG A 462 8.37 -21.67 -4.01
C ARG A 462 9.32 -21.05 -5.05
N LEU A 463 8.94 -19.95 -5.70
CA LEU A 463 9.80 -19.23 -6.65
C LEU A 463 11.13 -18.82 -6.00
N ARG A 464 11.15 -18.45 -4.74
CA ARG A 464 12.36 -18.07 -4.00
C ARG A 464 13.33 -19.22 -3.71
N CYS A 465 12.92 -20.49 -3.93
CA CYS A 465 13.78 -21.64 -3.74
C CYS A 465 14.69 -21.78 -4.96
N HIS A 466 15.90 -21.22 -4.86
CA HIS A 466 16.90 -21.29 -5.92
C HIS A 466 17.24 -22.75 -6.24
N GLY A 467 17.36 -23.05 -7.52
CA GLY A 467 17.65 -24.40 -8.01
C GLY A 467 16.46 -25.36 -8.07
N ASP A 468 15.29 -24.98 -7.56
CA ASP A 468 14.05 -25.73 -7.73
C ASP A 468 13.56 -25.59 -9.19
N LYS A 469 13.08 -26.71 -9.75
CA LYS A 469 12.57 -26.78 -11.12
C LYS A 469 11.05 -26.87 -11.22
N ALA A 470 10.35 -26.87 -10.09
CA ALA A 470 8.89 -26.93 -10.08
C ALA A 470 8.30 -25.74 -10.85
N PRO A 471 7.33 -25.96 -11.75
CA PRO A 471 6.65 -24.86 -12.42
C PRO A 471 5.90 -24.01 -11.39
N ILE A 472 5.91 -22.69 -11.60
CA ILE A 472 5.22 -21.72 -10.76
C ILE A 472 4.20 -21.00 -11.61
N GLU A 473 2.99 -20.86 -11.10
CA GLU A 473 1.92 -20.10 -11.75
C GLU A 473 1.51 -18.90 -10.90
N LEU A 474 1.48 -17.71 -11.52
CA LEU A 474 0.96 -16.48 -10.94
C LEU A 474 -0.27 -16.02 -11.73
N TRP A 475 -1.43 -16.05 -11.10
CA TRP A 475 -2.68 -15.58 -11.70
C TRP A 475 -3.02 -14.17 -11.23
N LEU A 476 -3.12 -13.26 -12.17
CA LEU A 476 -3.44 -11.84 -11.94
C LEU A 476 -4.80 -11.48 -12.56
N THR A 477 -5.60 -10.75 -11.80
CA THR A 477 -6.90 -10.26 -12.27
C THR A 477 -6.80 -8.79 -12.67
N GLN A 478 -6.97 -8.51 -13.97
CA GLN A 478 -7.02 -7.18 -14.58
C GLN A 478 -5.84 -6.25 -14.19
N PRO A 479 -4.58 -6.69 -14.27
CA PRO A 479 -3.46 -5.81 -14.05
C PRO A 479 -3.36 -4.75 -15.17
N PRO A 480 -2.89 -3.52 -14.89
CA PRO A 480 -2.55 -2.52 -15.91
C PRO A 480 -1.45 -3.05 -16.84
N ASP A 481 -1.46 -2.63 -18.12
CA ASP A 481 -0.42 -3.02 -19.08
C ASP A 481 0.98 -2.55 -18.66
N ALA A 482 1.07 -1.37 -18.06
CA ALA A 482 2.34 -0.85 -17.52
C ALA A 482 2.91 -1.74 -16.40
N VAL A 483 2.06 -2.27 -15.53
CA VAL A 483 2.48 -3.24 -14.50
C VAL A 483 3.01 -4.53 -15.14
N LEU A 484 2.33 -5.03 -16.19
CA LEU A 484 2.80 -6.22 -16.90
C LEU A 484 4.15 -5.99 -17.59
N ALA A 485 4.37 -4.81 -18.16
CA ALA A 485 5.65 -4.45 -18.74
C ALA A 485 6.77 -4.46 -17.68
N LEU A 486 6.53 -3.87 -16.50
CA LEU A 486 7.50 -3.89 -15.40
C LEU A 486 7.78 -5.31 -14.88
N LEU A 487 6.76 -6.17 -14.81
CA LEU A 487 6.94 -7.58 -14.44
C LEU A 487 7.73 -8.34 -15.49
N HIS A 488 7.50 -8.05 -16.78
CA HIS A 488 8.25 -8.65 -17.88
C HIS A 488 9.73 -8.23 -17.84
N ASP A 489 10.00 -6.95 -17.60
CA ASP A 489 11.36 -6.43 -17.48
C ASP A 489 12.08 -7.02 -16.27
N TYR A 490 11.36 -7.21 -15.16
CA TYR A 490 11.92 -7.81 -13.95
C TYR A 490 12.24 -9.30 -14.10
N PHE A 491 11.29 -10.10 -14.61
CA PHE A 491 11.41 -11.55 -14.69
C PHE A 491 12.04 -12.06 -16.00
N GLY A 492 12.27 -11.19 -16.98
CA GLY A 492 13.00 -11.47 -18.22
C GLY A 492 12.45 -12.63 -19.05
N ASP A 493 12.75 -13.86 -18.67
CA ASP A 493 12.44 -15.09 -19.39
C ASP A 493 11.17 -15.81 -18.94
N CYS A 494 10.33 -15.21 -18.08
CA CYS A 494 9.05 -15.78 -17.68
C CYS A 494 8.03 -15.81 -18.84
N ARG A 495 7.01 -16.66 -18.74
CA ARG A 495 5.94 -16.77 -19.75
C ARG A 495 4.73 -15.93 -19.33
N PHE A 496 4.06 -15.35 -20.33
CA PHE A 496 2.79 -14.64 -20.13
C PHE A 496 1.67 -15.30 -20.91
N GLU A 497 0.56 -15.61 -20.23
CA GLU A 497 -0.63 -16.19 -20.85
C GLU A 497 -1.85 -15.30 -20.56
N LYS A 498 -2.62 -14.95 -21.60
CA LYS A 498 -3.80 -14.07 -21.49
C LYS A 498 -5.08 -14.87 -21.59
N HIS A 499 -5.96 -14.68 -20.62
CA HIS A 499 -7.28 -15.29 -20.54
C HIS A 499 -8.35 -14.21 -20.68
N ASN A 500 -9.10 -14.22 -21.77
CA ASN A 500 -10.06 -13.15 -22.09
C ASN A 500 -11.52 -13.54 -21.81
N ALA A 501 -11.79 -14.78 -21.46
CA ALA A 501 -13.13 -15.28 -21.22
C ALA A 501 -13.22 -15.98 -19.86
N LEU A 502 -14.36 -15.79 -19.20
CA LEU A 502 -14.77 -16.56 -18.03
C LEU A 502 -15.81 -17.61 -18.41
N PRO A 503 -16.02 -18.64 -17.56
CA PRO A 503 -17.17 -19.54 -17.71
C PRO A 503 -18.49 -18.76 -17.82
N ALA A 504 -19.40 -19.24 -18.66
CA ALA A 504 -20.68 -18.55 -18.93
C ALA A 504 -21.51 -18.32 -17.66
N GLU A 505 -21.40 -19.22 -16.69
CA GLU A 505 -22.08 -19.13 -15.40
C GLU A 505 -21.66 -17.89 -14.60
N CYS A 506 -20.41 -17.44 -14.73
CA CYS A 506 -19.91 -16.22 -14.07
C CYS A 506 -20.62 -14.96 -14.59
N HIS A 507 -20.94 -14.94 -15.88
CA HIS A 507 -21.66 -13.81 -16.49
C HIS A 507 -23.12 -13.74 -16.02
N SER A 508 -23.78 -14.88 -15.78
CA SER A 508 -25.19 -14.93 -15.38
C SER A 508 -25.45 -14.32 -13.99
N LYS A 509 -24.51 -14.45 -13.05
CA LYS A 509 -24.64 -13.93 -11.67
C LYS A 509 -24.62 -12.40 -11.59
N LEU A 510 -23.93 -11.73 -12.47
CA LEU A 510 -23.90 -10.27 -12.52
C LEU A 510 -25.20 -9.65 -13.00
N HIS A 511 -25.95 -10.37 -13.82
CA HIS A 511 -27.26 -9.93 -14.27
C HIS A 511 -28.35 -10.10 -13.20
N THR A 512 -28.30 -11.16 -12.39
CA THR A 512 -29.29 -11.42 -11.34
C THR A 512 -29.22 -10.46 -10.15
N SER A 513 -28.07 -9.83 -9.88
CA SER A 513 -27.91 -8.95 -8.71
C SER A 513 -28.67 -7.63 -8.82
N LYS A 514 -28.92 -7.12 -10.03
CA LYS A 514 -29.74 -5.93 -10.24
C LYS A 514 -31.25 -6.23 -10.27
N GLN A 515 -31.64 -7.48 -10.48
CA GLN A 515 -33.03 -7.92 -10.40
C GLN A 515 -33.59 -7.98 -8.98
N ARG A 516 -32.74 -8.17 -7.94
CA ARG A 516 -33.20 -8.24 -6.54
C ARG A 516 -33.87 -6.97 -6.01
N ASN A 517 -33.63 -5.81 -6.64
CA ASN A 517 -34.28 -4.54 -6.30
C ASN A 517 -35.49 -4.22 -7.20
N GLY A 518 -36.00 -5.18 -7.99
CA GLY A 518 -37.19 -5.01 -8.84
C GLY A 518 -37.02 -4.07 -10.04
N ILE A 519 -35.83 -3.48 -10.24
CA ILE A 519 -35.54 -2.55 -11.33
C ILE A 519 -34.53 -3.18 -12.28
N GLN A 520 -35.02 -3.79 -13.35
CA GLN A 520 -34.18 -4.21 -14.47
C GLN A 520 -33.47 -2.98 -15.08
N THR A 521 -32.12 -3.06 -15.22
CA THR A 521 -31.42 -1.99 -15.95
C THR A 521 -31.80 -1.96 -17.42
N ASN A 522 -31.70 -0.80 -18.04
CA ASN A 522 -31.93 -0.64 -19.47
C ASN A 522 -31.10 -1.61 -20.32
N ALA A 523 -29.83 -1.84 -19.92
CA ALA A 523 -28.95 -2.81 -20.57
C ALA A 523 -29.42 -4.25 -20.40
N ALA A 524 -29.89 -4.66 -19.21
CA ALA A 524 -30.43 -6.00 -18.97
C ALA A 524 -31.71 -6.24 -19.76
N ARG A 525 -32.65 -5.28 -19.80
CA ARG A 525 -33.86 -5.37 -20.61
C ARG A 525 -33.54 -5.54 -22.09
N LEU A 526 -32.60 -4.76 -22.61
CA LEU A 526 -32.19 -4.85 -24.00
C LEU A 526 -31.48 -6.17 -24.29
N TYR A 527 -30.63 -6.64 -23.39
CA TYR A 527 -29.91 -7.91 -23.51
C TYR A 527 -30.87 -9.10 -23.60
N GLU A 528 -31.87 -9.17 -22.71
CA GLU A 528 -32.91 -10.22 -22.74
C GLU A 528 -33.78 -10.15 -23.98
N ALA A 529 -34.19 -8.94 -24.40
CA ALA A 529 -34.94 -8.76 -25.64
C ALA A 529 -34.15 -9.23 -26.88
N LEU A 530 -32.86 -9.00 -26.91
CA LEU A 530 -31.98 -9.50 -27.98
C LEU A 530 -31.87 -11.03 -27.94
N LEU A 531 -31.74 -11.63 -26.76
CA LEU A 531 -31.71 -13.10 -26.61
C LEU A 531 -33.05 -13.75 -26.98
N ALA A 532 -34.17 -13.06 -26.81
CA ALA A 532 -35.50 -13.55 -27.18
C ALA A 532 -35.76 -13.55 -28.69
N ILE A 533 -34.94 -12.87 -29.49
CA ILE A 533 -35.09 -12.88 -30.95
C ILE A 533 -34.74 -14.27 -31.47
N PRO A 534 -35.63 -14.97 -32.22
CA PRO A 534 -35.30 -16.25 -32.80
C PRO A 534 -34.15 -16.16 -33.82
N GLU A 535 -33.38 -17.24 -33.97
CA GLU A 535 -32.31 -17.29 -34.97
C GLU A 535 -32.87 -17.12 -36.38
N GLY A 536 -32.20 -16.29 -37.19
CA GLY A 536 -32.63 -15.94 -38.54
C GLY A 536 -33.70 -14.87 -38.63
N SER A 537 -34.32 -14.48 -37.51
CA SER A 537 -35.36 -13.46 -37.48
C SER A 537 -34.77 -12.03 -37.52
N GLU A 538 -35.56 -11.10 -38.05
CA GLU A 538 -35.20 -9.69 -38.15
C GLU A 538 -36.03 -8.84 -37.19
N THR A 539 -35.41 -7.82 -36.65
CA THR A 539 -36.07 -6.78 -35.85
C THR A 539 -35.48 -5.41 -36.16
N THR A 540 -36.12 -4.37 -35.68
CA THR A 540 -35.62 -2.98 -35.83
C THR A 540 -35.28 -2.38 -34.47
N PRO A 541 -34.39 -1.37 -34.39
CA PRO A 541 -34.16 -0.62 -33.16
C PRO A 541 -35.45 -0.02 -32.55
N ALA A 542 -36.41 0.33 -33.37
CA ALA A 542 -37.71 0.86 -32.95
C ALA A 542 -38.52 -0.23 -32.22
N GLN A 543 -38.64 -1.43 -32.80
CA GLN A 543 -39.33 -2.57 -32.19
C GLN A 543 -38.67 -3.01 -30.89
N LEU A 544 -37.33 -3.05 -30.82
CA LEU A 544 -36.62 -3.36 -29.58
C LEU A 544 -36.88 -2.31 -28.50
N ARG A 545 -36.96 -1.03 -28.85
CA ARG A 545 -37.33 0.01 -27.87
C ARG A 545 -38.73 -0.15 -27.36
N GLU A 546 -39.68 -0.41 -28.24
CA GLU A 546 -41.08 -0.66 -27.91
C GLU A 546 -41.21 -1.89 -26.99
N GLN A 547 -40.57 -2.99 -27.35
CA GLN A 547 -40.57 -4.24 -26.55
C GLN A 547 -39.94 -4.06 -25.17
N THR A 548 -38.91 -3.24 -25.06
CA THR A 548 -38.17 -3.01 -23.80
C THR A 548 -38.67 -1.82 -23.00
N GLY A 549 -39.54 -1.00 -23.57
CA GLY A 549 -40.00 0.27 -22.96
C GLY A 549 -38.90 1.32 -22.81
N LEU A 550 -37.83 1.24 -23.61
CA LEU A 550 -36.70 2.18 -23.54
C LEU A 550 -36.92 3.40 -24.43
N THR A 551 -36.60 4.58 -23.90
CA THR A 551 -36.46 5.79 -24.72
C THR A 551 -35.27 5.65 -25.67
N GLN A 552 -35.18 6.54 -26.69
CA GLN A 552 -34.07 6.49 -27.64
C GLN A 552 -32.69 6.67 -26.99
N ASP A 553 -32.59 7.51 -25.97
CA ASP A 553 -31.33 7.77 -25.29
C ASP A 553 -30.97 6.61 -24.33
N GLN A 554 -31.95 6.04 -23.65
CA GLN A 554 -31.76 4.83 -22.83
C GLN A 554 -31.36 3.63 -23.68
N TYR A 555 -31.91 3.47 -24.88
CA TYR A 555 -31.49 2.44 -25.83
C TYR A 555 -30.04 2.62 -26.29
N LYS A 556 -29.66 3.87 -26.67
CA LYS A 556 -28.27 4.18 -27.03
C LYS A 556 -27.30 3.90 -25.91
N GLU A 557 -27.66 4.24 -24.67
CA GLU A 557 -26.85 3.97 -23.51
C GLU A 557 -26.75 2.45 -23.23
N ALA A 558 -27.86 1.73 -23.32
CA ALA A 558 -27.91 0.26 -23.17
C ALA A 558 -27.03 -0.44 -24.22
N MET A 559 -27.03 0.02 -25.47
CA MET A 559 -26.17 -0.50 -26.54
C MET A 559 -24.68 -0.26 -26.31
N ARG A 560 -24.29 0.71 -25.46
CA ARG A 560 -22.89 0.96 -25.07
C ARG A 560 -22.41 0.01 -23.98
N ALA A 561 -23.30 -0.68 -23.28
CA ALA A 561 -22.93 -1.66 -22.26
C ALA A 561 -22.12 -2.81 -22.87
N ALA A 562 -21.03 -3.20 -22.22
CA ALA A 562 -20.10 -4.21 -22.73
C ALA A 562 -20.79 -5.54 -23.07
N SER A 563 -21.69 -6.01 -22.21
CA SER A 563 -22.47 -7.23 -22.41
C SER A 563 -23.36 -7.20 -23.64
N VAL A 564 -24.04 -6.06 -23.87
CA VAL A 564 -24.92 -5.88 -25.04
C VAL A 564 -24.10 -5.78 -26.30
N ARG A 565 -22.98 -5.05 -26.28
CA ARG A 565 -22.07 -4.95 -27.44
C ARG A 565 -21.48 -6.29 -27.83
N GLU A 566 -21.06 -7.09 -26.86
CA GLU A 566 -20.47 -8.40 -27.13
C GLU A 566 -21.52 -9.37 -27.71
N LEU A 567 -22.70 -9.44 -27.09
CA LEU A 567 -23.81 -10.21 -27.63
C LEU A 567 -24.15 -9.76 -29.07
N PHE A 568 -24.16 -8.46 -29.30
CA PHE A 568 -24.46 -7.88 -30.61
C PHE A 568 -23.39 -8.24 -31.65
N ARG A 569 -22.11 -8.14 -31.27
CA ARG A 569 -20.97 -8.46 -32.14
C ARG A 569 -20.92 -9.93 -32.52
N THR A 570 -21.26 -10.82 -31.60
CA THR A 570 -21.11 -12.29 -31.79
C THR A 570 -22.39 -12.94 -32.34
N GLY A 571 -23.57 -12.34 -32.11
CA GLY A 571 -24.86 -12.98 -32.39
C GLY A 571 -25.75 -12.23 -33.39
N PHE A 572 -25.34 -11.05 -33.87
CA PHE A 572 -26.21 -10.24 -34.73
C PHE A 572 -25.47 -9.58 -35.89
N THR A 573 -26.17 -9.38 -36.99
CA THR A 573 -25.74 -8.54 -38.11
C THR A 573 -26.72 -7.39 -38.31
N THR A 574 -26.19 -6.25 -38.72
CA THR A 574 -27.02 -5.05 -39.04
C THR A 574 -26.94 -4.75 -40.55
N PHE A 575 -28.06 -4.36 -41.11
CA PHE A 575 -28.14 -3.91 -42.50
C PHE A 575 -29.14 -2.79 -42.62
N GLY A 576 -28.97 -1.97 -43.63
CA GLY A 576 -29.68 -0.70 -43.77
C GLY A 576 -29.11 0.41 -42.89
N SER A 577 -29.61 1.61 -43.01
CA SER A 577 -29.18 2.78 -42.27
C SER A 577 -30.36 3.66 -41.82
N GLY A 578 -30.16 4.42 -40.73
CA GLY A 578 -31.15 5.33 -40.20
C GLY A 578 -32.43 4.63 -39.75
N LYS A 579 -33.60 5.15 -40.18
CA LYS A 579 -34.91 4.58 -39.80
C LYS A 579 -35.18 3.18 -40.37
N ASN A 580 -34.43 2.78 -41.43
CA ASN A 580 -34.55 1.49 -42.11
C ASN A 580 -33.53 0.46 -41.60
N GLN A 581 -32.80 0.74 -40.54
CA GLN A 581 -31.86 -0.19 -39.96
C GLN A 581 -32.59 -1.42 -39.42
N LYS A 582 -32.15 -2.59 -39.85
CA LYS A 582 -32.60 -3.90 -39.36
C LYS A 582 -31.47 -4.65 -38.67
N ILE A 583 -31.84 -5.48 -37.71
CA ILE A 583 -30.97 -6.31 -36.89
C ILE A 583 -31.43 -7.74 -37.10
N ARG A 584 -30.53 -8.64 -37.52
CA ARG A 584 -30.81 -10.07 -37.70
C ARG A 584 -29.96 -10.88 -36.78
N ARG A 585 -30.56 -11.83 -36.06
CA ARG A 585 -29.84 -12.81 -35.26
C ARG A 585 -29.22 -13.88 -36.17
N VAL A 586 -27.93 -14.08 -36.05
CA VAL A 586 -27.16 -15.04 -36.88
C VAL A 586 -27.17 -16.41 -36.19
N SER A 587 -27.37 -17.47 -36.99
CA SER A 587 -27.24 -18.85 -36.48
C SER A 587 -25.77 -19.17 -36.16
N ARG A 588 -25.53 -19.76 -34.99
CA ARG A 588 -24.18 -20.19 -34.56
C ARG A 588 -23.46 -21.15 -35.52
N LYS A 589 -24.19 -21.78 -36.47
CA LYS A 589 -23.62 -22.69 -37.45
C LYS A 589 -22.80 -22.01 -38.56
N ASN A 590 -22.91 -20.68 -38.71
CA ASN A 590 -22.23 -19.92 -39.80
C ASN A 590 -21.16 -18.95 -39.28
N ALA A 591 -20.71 -19.07 -38.02
CA ALA A 591 -19.70 -18.21 -37.40
C ALA A 591 -18.36 -18.94 -37.16
N ALA A 592 -18.03 -19.93 -37.99
CA ALA A 592 -16.73 -20.60 -38.02
C ALA A 592 -15.91 -20.13 -39.22
#